data_6f46d7bfba3d7a000418ea7856a0d1ff
#
_entry.id   6f46d7bfba3d7a000418ea7856a0d1ff
#
_cell.length_a   1.000
_cell.length_b   1.000
_cell.length_c   1.000
_cell.angle_alpha   90.00
_cell.angle_beta   90.00
_cell.angle_gamma   90.00
#
_symmetry.space_group_name_H-M   'P 1'
#
loop_
_entity.id
_entity.type
_entity.pdbx_description
1 polymer ?
#
loop_
_entity_poly.entity_id
_entity_poly.type
_entity_poly.pdbx_seq_one_letter_code
_entity_poly.pdbx_strand_id
1 'polypeptide(L)'
;MRSVPAAAFAKLRLSVFSVALLFASVSSVFAQRADLAKARTFYNQREFDAAIEAAIVAQKTPGTADAATVVLARAHLERYRERANPEDLSAARTALGTVRVSNLDPRDNVDFLMALGEALFFEDDYGAAATLFESGIESAILQGPQTAESMLEWWGSAMERHADALEKEPRLVSFARLRDRMSRELARNPGSAAAAYWFVVGTRGAGEPIEAWEAAIAGWVRARLAGPLSAKLRADLDKLVIEGIIPDRVRSVSPDRRTQTESDLKGEWAVVKERWK
;
A
#
# COMPACT_ATOMS: atom_id res chain seq x y z
N MET A 1 13.78 -79.00 2.73
CA MET A 1 12.80 -77.93 2.47
C MET A 1 12.66 -77.07 3.70
N ARG A 2 13.25 -75.83 3.71
CA ARG A 2 13.18 -74.89 4.84
C ARG A 2 12.03 -73.94 4.57
N SER A 3 11.01 -73.93 5.41
CA SER A 3 9.88 -73.03 5.37
C SER A 3 10.29 -71.60 5.77
N VAL A 4 10.04 -70.61 4.92
CA VAL A 4 10.24 -69.18 5.16
C VAL A 4 9.11 -68.70 6.08
N PRO A 5 9.38 -68.01 7.20
CA PRO A 5 8.34 -67.56 8.12
C PRO A 5 7.51 -66.40 7.52
N ALA A 6 6.17 -66.52 7.63
CA ALA A 6 5.16 -65.57 7.14
C ALA A 6 5.24 -64.15 7.74
N ALA A 7 6.08 -63.94 8.74
CA ALA A 7 6.26 -62.65 9.42
C ALA A 7 6.97 -61.58 8.59
N ALA A 8 7.69 -61.92 7.51
CA ALA A 8 8.43 -60.97 6.68
C ALA A 8 7.51 -60.15 5.73
N PHE A 9 6.38 -60.72 5.36
CA PHE A 9 5.45 -60.02 4.43
C PHE A 9 4.53 -58.99 5.11
N ALA A 10 4.28 -59.08 6.39
CA ALA A 10 3.48 -58.14 7.14
C ALA A 10 4.20 -56.77 7.35
N LYS A 11 5.50 -56.80 7.58
CA LYS A 11 6.32 -55.57 7.77
C LYS A 11 6.52 -54.80 6.48
N LEU A 12 6.56 -55.45 5.32
CA LEU A 12 6.74 -54.80 4.03
C LEU A 12 5.48 -54.05 3.57
N ARG A 13 4.30 -54.57 3.91
CA ARG A 13 3.01 -53.92 3.59
C ARG A 13 2.77 -52.64 4.42
N LEU A 14 3.22 -52.64 5.69
CA LEU A 14 3.06 -51.45 6.56
C LEU A 14 3.94 -50.26 6.11
N SER A 15 5.16 -50.54 5.60
CA SER A 15 6.08 -49.49 5.15
C SER A 15 5.63 -48.83 3.83
N VAL A 16 5.01 -49.58 2.91
CA VAL A 16 4.49 -49.07 1.64
C VAL A 16 3.27 -48.18 1.87
N PHE A 17 2.39 -48.50 2.80
CA PHE A 17 1.23 -47.69 3.17
C PHE A 17 1.66 -46.35 3.84
N SER A 18 2.68 -46.38 4.69
CA SER A 18 3.18 -45.16 5.36
C SER A 18 3.86 -44.19 4.39
N VAL A 19 4.59 -44.70 3.39
CA VAL A 19 5.21 -43.87 2.35
C VAL A 19 4.15 -43.28 1.39
N ALA A 20 3.13 -44.04 1.02
CA ALA A 20 2.05 -43.55 0.17
C ALA A 20 1.22 -42.47 0.86
N LEU A 21 0.97 -42.55 2.17
CA LEU A 21 0.28 -41.50 2.95
C LEU A 21 1.11 -40.20 3.05
N LEU A 22 2.45 -40.31 3.18
CA LEU A 22 3.35 -39.15 3.19
C LEU A 22 3.38 -38.44 1.84
N PHE A 23 3.39 -39.16 0.72
CA PHE A 23 3.34 -38.56 -0.63
C PHE A 23 1.99 -37.89 -0.93
N ALA A 24 0.88 -38.46 -0.49
CA ALA A 24 -0.45 -37.87 -0.67
C ALA A 24 -0.62 -36.57 0.14
N SER A 25 -0.06 -36.49 1.35
CA SER A 25 -0.11 -35.27 2.17
C SER A 25 0.76 -34.14 1.62
N VAL A 26 1.92 -34.45 1.05
CA VAL A 26 2.81 -33.45 0.43
C VAL A 26 2.16 -32.89 -0.85
N SER A 27 1.58 -33.73 -1.69
CA SER A 27 0.91 -33.30 -2.93
C SER A 27 -0.30 -32.39 -2.65
N SER A 28 -1.06 -32.65 -1.60
CA SER A 28 -2.19 -31.80 -1.22
C SER A 28 -1.76 -30.41 -0.75
N VAL A 29 -0.67 -30.30 0.02
CA VAL A 29 -0.13 -29.02 0.48
C VAL A 29 0.39 -28.18 -0.68
N PHE A 30 1.00 -28.78 -1.71
CA PHE A 30 1.44 -28.06 -2.91
C PHE A 30 0.25 -27.54 -3.73
N ALA A 31 -0.79 -28.36 -3.95
CA ALA A 31 -1.99 -27.93 -4.64
C ALA A 31 -2.72 -26.79 -3.90
N GLN A 32 -2.79 -26.85 -2.59
CA GLN A 32 -3.40 -25.85 -1.73
C GLN A 32 -2.71 -24.47 -1.80
N ARG A 33 -1.39 -24.45 -1.86
CA ARG A 33 -0.62 -23.21 -2.05
C ARG A 33 -0.74 -22.66 -3.46
N ALA A 34 -1.01 -23.51 -4.45
CA ALA A 34 -1.16 -23.10 -5.84
C ALA A 34 -2.41 -22.23 -6.06
N ASP A 35 -3.54 -22.53 -5.41
CA ASP A 35 -4.77 -21.74 -5.55
C ASP A 35 -4.62 -20.34 -4.94
N LEU A 36 -4.02 -20.22 -3.75
CA LEU A 36 -3.71 -18.93 -3.15
C LEU A 36 -2.70 -18.14 -4.01
N ALA A 37 -1.67 -18.80 -4.52
CA ALA A 37 -0.69 -18.16 -5.40
C ALA A 37 -1.34 -17.64 -6.68
N LYS A 38 -2.29 -18.39 -7.25
CA LYS A 38 -3.09 -17.98 -8.41
C LYS A 38 -3.94 -16.74 -8.12
N ALA A 39 -4.63 -16.70 -6.98
CA ALA A 39 -5.40 -15.53 -6.56
C ALA A 39 -4.52 -14.28 -6.43
N ARG A 40 -3.34 -14.41 -5.79
CA ARG A 40 -2.37 -13.32 -5.69
C ARG A 40 -1.82 -12.89 -7.04
N THR A 41 -1.62 -13.81 -7.97
CA THR A 41 -1.15 -13.49 -9.33
C THR A 41 -2.17 -12.64 -10.05
N PHE A 42 -3.44 -13.02 -10.07
CA PHE A 42 -4.51 -12.23 -10.68
C PHE A 42 -4.68 -10.86 -10.01
N TYR A 43 -4.60 -10.80 -8.67
CA TYR A 43 -4.61 -9.54 -7.96
C TYR A 43 -3.49 -8.59 -8.41
N ASN A 44 -2.26 -9.11 -8.51
CA ASN A 44 -1.10 -8.32 -8.94
C ASN A 44 -1.19 -7.89 -10.43
N GLN A 45 -1.90 -8.64 -11.26
CA GLN A 45 -2.20 -8.31 -12.65
C GLN A 45 -3.38 -7.36 -12.81
N ARG A 46 -4.02 -6.97 -11.68
CA ARG A 46 -5.23 -6.14 -11.63
C ARG A 46 -6.46 -6.81 -12.29
N GLU A 47 -6.44 -8.11 -12.39
CA GLU A 47 -7.56 -8.93 -12.85
C GLU A 47 -8.46 -9.29 -11.66
N PHE A 48 -9.13 -8.27 -11.09
CA PHE A 48 -9.79 -8.39 -9.79
C PHE A 48 -10.96 -9.39 -9.79
N ASP A 49 -11.71 -9.51 -10.88
CA ASP A 49 -12.76 -10.52 -10.99
C ASP A 49 -12.19 -11.93 -10.91
N ALA A 50 -11.11 -12.21 -11.65
CA ALA A 50 -10.41 -13.50 -11.60
C ALA A 50 -9.73 -13.76 -10.24
N ALA A 51 -9.21 -12.70 -9.59
CA ALA A 51 -8.65 -12.80 -8.25
C ALA A 51 -9.70 -13.21 -7.21
N ILE A 52 -10.90 -12.63 -7.28
CA ILE A 52 -12.04 -12.95 -6.42
C ILE A 52 -12.43 -14.44 -6.59
N GLU A 53 -12.61 -14.90 -7.83
CA GLU A 53 -12.96 -16.31 -8.10
C GLU A 53 -11.89 -17.27 -7.57
N ALA A 54 -10.62 -16.98 -7.84
CA ALA A 54 -9.52 -17.81 -7.38
C ALA A 54 -9.38 -17.80 -5.85
N ALA A 55 -9.61 -16.66 -5.18
CA ALA A 55 -9.59 -16.55 -3.73
C ALA A 55 -10.71 -17.36 -3.08
N ILE A 56 -11.92 -17.35 -3.64
CA ILE A 56 -13.06 -18.19 -3.19
C ILE A 56 -12.70 -19.68 -3.27
N VAL A 57 -11.97 -20.10 -4.29
CA VAL A 57 -11.49 -21.50 -4.39
C VAL A 57 -10.47 -21.78 -3.29
N ALA A 58 -9.48 -20.89 -3.09
CA ALA A 58 -8.43 -21.05 -2.10
C ALA A 58 -8.95 -21.04 -0.64
N GLN A 59 -10.07 -20.36 -0.36
CA GLN A 59 -10.72 -20.37 0.96
C GLN A 59 -11.22 -21.75 1.40
N LYS A 60 -11.51 -22.65 0.45
CA LYS A 60 -11.97 -24.02 0.77
C LYS A 60 -10.89 -24.86 1.45
N THR A 61 -9.66 -24.36 1.45
CA THR A 61 -8.51 -25.05 2.01
C THR A 61 -8.16 -24.47 3.38
N PRO A 62 -8.30 -25.21 4.49
CA PRO A 62 -8.15 -24.68 5.85
C PRO A 62 -6.81 -23.97 6.10
N GLY A 63 -5.71 -24.45 5.52
CA GLY A 63 -4.36 -23.89 5.71
C GLY A 63 -4.10 -22.59 4.94
N THR A 64 -4.98 -22.19 4.01
CA THR A 64 -4.86 -20.95 3.21
C THR A 64 -6.11 -20.08 3.31
N ALA A 65 -7.13 -20.51 4.03
CA ALA A 65 -8.44 -19.86 4.06
C ALA A 65 -8.37 -18.41 4.49
N ASP A 66 -7.69 -18.12 5.59
CA ASP A 66 -7.60 -16.74 6.11
C ASP A 66 -6.78 -15.83 5.18
N ALA A 67 -5.65 -16.32 4.65
CA ALA A 67 -4.84 -15.60 3.66
C ALA A 67 -5.60 -15.35 2.35
N ALA A 68 -6.37 -16.35 1.88
CA ALA A 68 -7.22 -16.20 0.71
C ALA A 68 -8.36 -15.18 0.95
N THR A 69 -8.89 -15.12 2.17
CA THR A 69 -9.89 -14.13 2.57
C THR A 69 -9.32 -12.71 2.53
N VAL A 70 -8.07 -12.52 2.91
CA VAL A 70 -7.38 -11.22 2.77
C VAL A 70 -7.25 -10.83 1.29
N VAL A 71 -6.83 -11.75 0.43
CA VAL A 71 -6.76 -11.48 -1.03
C VAL A 71 -8.13 -11.16 -1.61
N LEU A 72 -9.18 -11.90 -1.20
CA LEU A 72 -10.56 -11.66 -1.59
C LEU A 72 -11.00 -10.24 -1.23
N ALA A 73 -10.78 -9.84 0.02
CA ALA A 73 -11.16 -8.51 0.50
C ALA A 73 -10.43 -7.41 -0.28
N ARG A 74 -9.12 -7.54 -0.48
CA ARG A 74 -8.33 -6.58 -1.25
C ARG A 74 -8.79 -6.48 -2.70
N ALA A 75 -9.12 -7.61 -3.34
CA ALA A 75 -9.63 -7.59 -4.71
C ALA A 75 -11.00 -6.88 -4.81
N HIS A 76 -11.88 -7.05 -3.83
CA HIS A 76 -13.13 -6.29 -3.75
C HIS A 76 -12.87 -4.79 -3.52
N LEU A 77 -11.94 -4.38 -2.64
CA LEU A 77 -11.61 -2.98 -2.40
C LEU A 77 -11.04 -2.29 -3.65
N GLU A 78 -10.15 -2.96 -4.38
CA GLU A 78 -9.62 -2.46 -5.64
C GLU A 78 -10.72 -2.35 -6.71
N ARG A 79 -11.63 -3.31 -6.79
CA ARG A 79 -12.78 -3.26 -7.70
C ARG A 79 -13.76 -2.15 -7.31
N TYR A 80 -13.98 -1.92 -6.01
CA TYR A 80 -14.73 -0.77 -5.52
C TYR A 80 -14.08 0.55 -5.95
N ARG A 81 -12.77 0.65 -5.82
CA ARG A 81 -12.02 1.85 -6.26
C ARG A 81 -12.18 2.14 -7.74
N GLU A 82 -12.30 1.10 -8.59
CA GLU A 82 -12.45 1.26 -10.04
C GLU A 82 -13.90 1.53 -10.47
N ARG A 83 -14.86 0.91 -9.79
CA ARG A 83 -16.26 0.86 -10.26
C ARG A 83 -17.25 1.55 -9.33
N ALA A 84 -16.83 1.94 -8.14
CA ALA A 84 -17.66 2.54 -7.07
C ALA A 84 -18.93 1.72 -6.76
N ASN A 85 -18.88 0.37 -6.88
CA ASN A 85 -20.00 -0.49 -6.53
C ASN A 85 -20.04 -0.75 -5.02
N PRO A 86 -21.07 -0.27 -4.27
CA PRO A 86 -21.14 -0.44 -2.81
C PRO A 86 -21.15 -1.90 -2.34
N GLU A 87 -21.58 -2.84 -3.19
CA GLU A 87 -21.56 -4.26 -2.87
C GLU A 87 -20.14 -4.78 -2.66
N ASP A 88 -19.17 -4.23 -3.39
CA ASP A 88 -17.77 -4.61 -3.24
C ASP A 88 -17.19 -4.17 -1.89
N LEU A 89 -17.48 -2.95 -1.45
CA LEU A 89 -17.05 -2.47 -0.13
C LEU A 89 -17.69 -3.32 0.98
N SER A 90 -18.99 -3.62 0.86
CA SER A 90 -19.70 -4.48 1.81
C SER A 90 -19.12 -5.90 1.85
N ALA A 91 -18.82 -6.49 0.69
CA ALA A 91 -18.21 -7.82 0.58
C ALA A 91 -16.80 -7.85 1.21
N ALA A 92 -16.00 -6.82 0.96
CA ALA A 92 -14.66 -6.70 1.55
C ALA A 92 -14.73 -6.65 3.08
N ARG A 93 -15.61 -5.81 3.65
CA ARG A 93 -15.82 -5.71 5.11
C ARG A 93 -16.25 -7.04 5.73
N THR A 94 -17.23 -7.70 5.09
CA THR A 94 -17.69 -9.01 5.54
C THR A 94 -16.56 -10.02 5.55
N ALA A 95 -15.76 -10.07 4.49
CA ALA A 95 -14.60 -10.95 4.40
C ALA A 95 -13.58 -10.64 5.50
N LEU A 96 -13.20 -9.37 5.68
CA LEU A 96 -12.21 -8.95 6.71
C LEU A 96 -12.67 -9.33 8.12
N GLY A 97 -13.97 -9.24 8.43
CA GLY A 97 -14.52 -9.61 9.72
C GLY A 97 -14.43 -11.11 10.06
N THR A 98 -14.14 -11.97 9.08
CA THR A 98 -14.01 -13.42 9.30
C THR A 98 -12.56 -13.89 9.45
N VAL A 99 -11.57 -13.04 9.18
CA VAL A 99 -10.15 -13.38 9.21
C VAL A 99 -9.66 -13.65 10.64
N ARG A 100 -9.01 -14.79 10.83
CA ARG A 100 -8.31 -15.12 12.08
C ARG A 100 -6.85 -14.72 11.95
N VAL A 101 -6.50 -13.60 12.53
CA VAL A 101 -5.16 -12.98 12.44
C VAL A 101 -4.04 -13.93 12.88
N SER A 102 -4.29 -14.81 13.87
CA SER A 102 -3.33 -15.81 14.33
C SER A 102 -2.90 -16.82 13.25
N ASN A 103 -3.65 -16.93 12.16
CA ASN A 103 -3.36 -17.85 11.06
C ASN A 103 -2.63 -17.17 9.90
N LEU A 104 -2.41 -15.86 9.98
CA LEU A 104 -1.72 -15.09 8.95
C LEU A 104 -0.21 -15.16 9.16
N ASP A 105 0.53 -15.31 8.08
CA ASP A 105 1.97 -15.08 8.09
C ASP A 105 2.27 -13.56 8.15
N PRO A 106 3.52 -13.15 8.39
CA PRO A 106 3.88 -11.73 8.49
C PRO A 106 3.51 -10.90 7.25
N ARG A 107 3.56 -11.49 6.06
CA ARG A 107 3.18 -10.83 4.81
C ARG A 107 1.67 -10.63 4.75
N ASP A 108 0.92 -11.68 4.99
CA ASP A 108 -0.54 -11.64 4.94
C ASP A 108 -1.12 -10.72 6.03
N ASN A 109 -0.42 -10.59 7.16
CA ASN A 109 -0.80 -9.64 8.20
C ASN A 109 -0.64 -8.17 7.74
N VAL A 110 0.42 -7.84 6.99
CA VAL A 110 0.58 -6.52 6.39
C VAL A 110 -0.52 -6.26 5.36
N ASP A 111 -0.80 -7.24 4.50
CA ASP A 111 -1.89 -7.15 3.51
C ASP A 111 -3.27 -7.00 4.20
N PHE A 112 -3.47 -7.64 5.35
CA PHE A 112 -4.71 -7.51 6.15
C PHE A 112 -4.85 -6.10 6.77
N LEU A 113 -3.78 -5.57 7.38
CA LEU A 113 -3.77 -4.19 7.90
C LEU A 113 -4.03 -3.17 6.80
N MET A 114 -3.44 -3.38 5.62
CA MET A 114 -3.69 -2.54 4.46
C MET A 114 -5.16 -2.58 4.03
N ALA A 115 -5.75 -3.77 3.94
CA ALA A 115 -7.15 -3.94 3.58
C ALA A 115 -8.12 -3.31 4.60
N LEU A 116 -7.84 -3.43 5.91
CA LEU A 116 -8.63 -2.77 6.94
C LEU A 116 -8.56 -1.25 6.83
N GLY A 117 -7.36 -0.71 6.61
CA GLY A 117 -7.16 0.72 6.40
C GLY A 117 -7.86 1.24 5.15
N GLU A 118 -7.76 0.50 4.03
CA GLU A 118 -8.45 0.82 2.77
C GLU A 118 -9.98 0.82 2.96
N ALA A 119 -10.54 -0.16 3.69
CA ALA A 119 -11.98 -0.22 3.96
C ALA A 119 -12.45 1.00 4.74
N LEU A 120 -11.74 1.39 5.82
CA LEU A 120 -12.04 2.62 6.58
C LEU A 120 -11.87 3.88 5.74
N PHE A 121 -10.84 3.93 4.89
CA PHE A 121 -10.63 5.05 3.99
C PHE A 121 -11.80 5.25 3.03
N PHE A 122 -12.36 4.17 2.48
CA PHE A 122 -13.52 4.24 1.60
C PHE A 122 -14.85 4.48 2.34
N GLU A 123 -14.85 4.39 3.67
CA GLU A 123 -15.96 4.80 4.54
C GLU A 123 -15.80 6.22 5.08
N ASP A 124 -14.83 6.98 4.55
CA ASP A 124 -14.48 8.34 4.97
C ASP A 124 -13.99 8.45 6.44
N ASP A 125 -13.66 7.31 7.09
CA ASP A 125 -13.05 7.29 8.43
C ASP A 125 -11.52 7.40 8.32
N TYR A 126 -11.06 8.52 7.78
CA TYR A 126 -9.66 8.77 7.45
C TYR A 126 -8.74 8.74 8.66
N GLY A 127 -9.21 9.18 9.83
CA GLY A 127 -8.42 9.17 11.06
C GLY A 127 -8.11 7.76 11.55
N ALA A 128 -9.11 6.87 11.55
CA ALA A 128 -8.92 5.47 11.89
C ALA A 128 -8.07 4.75 10.81
N ALA A 129 -8.31 5.03 9.53
CA ALA A 129 -7.51 4.52 8.44
C ALA A 129 -6.02 4.88 8.60
N ALA A 130 -5.72 6.16 8.87
CA ALA A 130 -4.34 6.61 9.11
C ALA A 130 -3.71 5.89 10.29
N THR A 131 -4.44 5.65 11.37
CA THR A 131 -3.94 4.92 12.55
C THR A 131 -3.58 3.47 12.21
N LEU A 132 -4.42 2.78 11.42
CA LEU A 132 -4.14 1.42 10.98
C LEU A 132 -2.93 1.35 10.04
N PHE A 133 -2.87 2.19 9.03
CA PHE A 133 -1.73 2.23 8.11
C PHE A 133 -0.42 2.51 8.84
N GLU A 134 -0.42 3.47 9.78
CA GLU A 134 0.78 3.80 10.56
C GLU A 134 1.30 2.60 11.35
N SER A 135 0.42 1.80 11.94
CA SER A 135 0.78 0.59 12.67
C SER A 135 1.44 -0.47 11.78
N GLY A 136 1.15 -0.45 10.48
CA GLY A 136 1.69 -1.38 9.48
C GLY A 136 3.01 -0.95 8.84
N ILE A 137 3.44 0.32 8.95
CA ILE A 137 4.57 0.86 8.17
C ILE A 137 5.87 0.09 8.42
N GLU A 138 6.24 -0.15 9.67
CA GLU A 138 7.50 -0.85 9.98
C GLU A 138 7.49 -2.29 9.45
N SER A 139 6.35 -2.97 9.55
CA SER A 139 6.18 -4.32 8.98
C SER A 139 6.21 -4.30 7.45
N ALA A 140 5.64 -3.29 6.82
CA ALA A 140 5.67 -3.11 5.37
C ALA A 140 7.11 -2.86 4.86
N ILE A 141 7.92 -2.09 5.59
CA ILE A 141 9.34 -1.87 5.28
C ILE A 141 10.11 -3.20 5.28
N LEU A 142 9.85 -4.07 6.24
CA LEU A 142 10.46 -5.41 6.31
C LEU A 142 10.03 -6.33 5.15
N GLN A 143 8.85 -6.11 4.57
CA GLN A 143 8.38 -6.87 3.39
C GLN A 143 8.99 -6.39 2.07
N GLY A 144 9.62 -5.24 2.07
CA GLY A 144 10.35 -4.71 0.93
C GLY A 144 9.82 -3.37 0.40
N PRO A 145 10.57 -2.77 -0.53
CA PRO A 145 10.34 -1.39 -0.98
C PRO A 145 8.94 -1.14 -1.55
N GLN A 146 8.42 -2.07 -2.35
CA GLN A 146 7.10 -1.89 -2.98
C GLN A 146 5.96 -1.86 -1.97
N THR A 147 6.01 -2.74 -0.96
CA THR A 147 5.00 -2.78 0.11
C THR A 147 5.10 -1.52 0.98
N ALA A 148 6.33 -1.08 1.29
CA ALA A 148 6.57 0.16 2.02
C ALA A 148 6.00 1.38 1.27
N GLU A 149 6.27 1.52 -0.03
CA GLU A 149 5.74 2.61 -0.87
C GLU A 149 4.21 2.65 -0.84
N SER A 150 3.57 1.48 -1.02
CA SER A 150 2.10 1.40 -0.99
C SER A 150 1.53 1.78 0.38
N MET A 151 2.14 1.31 1.47
CA MET A 151 1.69 1.65 2.82
C MET A 151 1.86 3.14 3.13
N LEU A 152 2.97 3.75 2.72
CA LEU A 152 3.22 5.18 2.89
C LEU A 152 2.27 6.04 2.05
N GLU A 153 1.94 5.59 0.84
CA GLU A 153 0.98 6.28 -0.04
C GLU A 153 -0.42 6.30 0.60
N TRP A 154 -0.90 5.17 1.09
CA TRP A 154 -2.18 5.09 1.78
C TRP A 154 -2.20 5.89 3.07
N TRP A 155 -1.14 5.79 3.88
CA TRP A 155 -1.03 6.56 5.12
C TRP A 155 -1.02 8.06 4.85
N GLY A 156 -0.23 8.53 3.88
CA GLY A 156 -0.16 9.93 3.50
C GLY A 156 -1.51 10.46 3.01
N SER A 157 -2.19 9.70 2.15
CA SER A 157 -3.52 10.04 1.64
C SER A 157 -4.57 10.12 2.76
N ALA A 158 -4.54 9.16 3.70
CA ALA A 158 -5.46 9.17 4.85
C ALA A 158 -5.19 10.35 5.79
N MET A 159 -3.91 10.67 6.04
CA MET A 159 -3.51 11.83 6.84
C MET A 159 -3.95 13.16 6.21
N GLU A 160 -3.79 13.32 4.89
CA GLU A 160 -4.25 14.52 4.18
C GLU A 160 -5.77 14.68 4.30
N ARG A 161 -6.54 13.63 3.96
CA ARG A 161 -8.00 13.64 4.06
C ARG A 161 -8.49 13.92 5.48
N HIS A 162 -7.85 13.28 6.48
CA HIS A 162 -8.16 13.53 7.88
C HIS A 162 -7.88 14.99 8.26
N ALA A 163 -6.71 15.51 7.89
CA ALA A 163 -6.32 16.89 8.19
C ALA A 163 -7.27 17.90 7.55
N ASP A 164 -7.70 17.67 6.31
CA ASP A 164 -8.61 18.58 5.60
C ASP A 164 -10.00 18.70 6.24
N ALA A 165 -10.42 17.68 7.00
CA ALA A 165 -11.66 17.70 7.75
C ALA A 165 -11.56 18.44 9.12
N LEU A 166 -10.34 18.80 9.54
CA LEU A 166 -10.10 19.43 10.85
C LEU A 166 -10.14 20.96 10.80
N GLU A 167 -10.41 21.55 11.95
CA GLU A 167 -10.22 22.98 12.19
C GLU A 167 -8.74 23.37 12.04
N LYS A 168 -8.48 24.68 11.87
CA LYS A 168 -7.17 25.21 11.49
C LYS A 168 -6.00 24.67 12.32
N GLU A 169 -6.08 24.78 13.65
CA GLU A 169 -4.94 24.43 14.51
C GLU A 169 -4.68 22.90 14.52
N PRO A 170 -5.67 22.00 14.72
CA PRO A 170 -5.46 20.56 14.61
C PRO A 170 -5.00 20.13 13.22
N ARG A 171 -5.46 20.81 12.16
CA ARG A 171 -5.05 20.56 10.78
C ARG A 171 -3.56 20.81 10.58
N LEU A 172 -3.05 21.96 11.05
CA LEU A 172 -1.62 22.27 10.95
C LEU A 172 -0.76 21.22 11.69
N VAL A 173 -1.21 20.80 12.88
CA VAL A 173 -0.53 19.74 13.66
C VAL A 173 -0.50 18.41 12.89
N SER A 174 -1.62 18.03 12.25
CA SER A 174 -1.71 16.80 11.47
C SER A 174 -0.78 16.82 10.27
N PHE A 175 -0.70 17.93 9.54
CA PHE A 175 0.26 18.07 8.43
C PHE A 175 1.72 18.12 8.90
N ALA A 176 2.01 18.74 10.03
CA ALA A 176 3.35 18.69 10.62
C ALA A 176 3.77 17.26 10.98
N ARG A 177 2.84 16.44 11.54
CA ARG A 177 3.07 15.01 11.80
C ARG A 177 3.38 14.24 10.50
N LEU A 178 2.61 14.50 9.44
CA LEU A 178 2.84 13.91 8.13
C LEU A 178 4.25 14.25 7.61
N ARG A 179 4.60 15.55 7.60
CA ARG A 179 5.93 16.03 7.21
C ARG A 179 7.04 15.34 7.98
N ASP A 180 6.94 15.32 9.31
CA ASP A 180 7.99 14.81 10.20
C ASP A 180 8.17 13.29 10.01
N ARG A 181 7.10 12.53 9.80
CA ARG A 181 7.22 11.11 9.48
C ARG A 181 7.90 10.91 8.14
N MET A 182 7.48 11.60 7.09
CA MET A 182 8.05 11.46 5.75
C MET A 182 9.51 11.91 5.69
N SER A 183 9.91 12.90 6.47
CA SER A 183 11.31 13.27 6.64
C SER A 183 12.17 12.11 7.16
N ARG A 184 11.67 11.36 8.15
CA ARG A 184 12.37 10.17 8.67
C ARG A 184 12.45 9.05 7.63
N GLU A 185 11.40 8.85 6.84
CA GLU A 185 11.40 7.82 5.78
C GLU A 185 12.38 8.19 4.66
N LEU A 186 12.45 9.48 4.28
CA LEU A 186 13.45 9.96 3.31
C LEU A 186 14.89 9.81 3.80
N ALA A 187 15.12 9.95 5.11
CA ALA A 187 16.44 9.70 5.68
C ALA A 187 16.84 8.21 5.61
N ARG A 188 15.87 7.30 5.73
CA ARG A 188 16.08 5.84 5.60
C ARG A 188 16.21 5.40 4.13
N ASN A 189 15.33 5.93 3.28
CA ASN A 189 15.26 5.62 1.85
C ASN A 189 15.10 6.89 1.01
N PRO A 190 16.20 7.53 0.58
CA PRO A 190 16.14 8.72 -0.26
C PRO A 190 15.45 8.54 -1.61
N GLY A 191 15.24 7.30 -2.05
CA GLY A 191 14.55 6.93 -3.29
C GLY A 191 13.05 6.70 -3.14
N SER A 192 12.48 6.81 -1.93
CA SER A 192 11.04 6.65 -1.73
C SER A 192 10.25 7.76 -2.42
N ALA A 193 9.42 7.37 -3.39
CA ALA A 193 8.56 8.30 -4.14
C ALA A 193 7.42 8.81 -3.25
N ALA A 194 6.77 7.91 -2.50
CA ALA A 194 5.70 8.27 -1.58
C ALA A 194 6.20 9.22 -0.51
N ALA A 195 7.33 8.91 0.15
CA ALA A 195 7.88 9.79 1.17
C ALA A 195 8.27 11.17 0.62
N ALA A 196 8.82 11.25 -0.61
CA ALA A 196 9.16 12.51 -1.24
C ALA A 196 7.93 13.37 -1.55
N TYR A 197 6.88 12.78 -2.08
CA TYR A 197 5.64 13.48 -2.39
C TYR A 197 4.93 13.95 -1.11
N TRP A 198 4.71 13.06 -0.16
CA TRP A 198 3.98 13.36 1.06
C TRP A 198 4.75 14.28 2.02
N PHE A 199 6.09 14.33 1.92
CA PHE A 199 6.88 15.34 2.61
C PHE A 199 6.54 16.74 2.12
N VAL A 200 6.41 16.94 0.81
CA VAL A 200 6.02 18.24 0.23
C VAL A 200 4.58 18.61 0.61
N VAL A 201 3.64 17.65 0.52
CA VAL A 201 2.24 17.86 0.93
C VAL A 201 2.16 18.24 2.40
N GLY A 202 2.85 17.51 3.28
CA GLY A 202 2.89 17.80 4.72
C GLY A 202 3.47 19.17 5.03
N THR A 203 4.57 19.57 4.37
CA THR A 203 5.19 20.88 4.55
C THR A 203 4.26 21.99 4.11
N ARG A 204 3.64 21.84 2.92
CA ARG A 204 2.65 22.82 2.43
C ARG A 204 1.46 22.93 3.37
N GLY A 205 0.89 21.79 3.79
CA GLY A 205 -0.29 21.73 4.66
C GLY A 205 -0.01 22.28 6.08
N ALA A 206 1.22 22.19 6.56
CA ALA A 206 1.68 22.83 7.81
C ALA A 206 1.75 24.37 7.70
N GLY A 207 1.48 24.95 6.52
CA GLY A 207 1.48 26.39 6.31
C GLY A 207 2.86 26.97 5.97
N GLU A 208 3.76 26.14 5.46
CA GLU A 208 5.15 26.49 5.14
C GLU A 208 5.37 26.45 3.61
N PRO A 209 4.76 27.36 2.81
CA PRO A 209 4.78 27.27 1.35
C PRO A 209 6.15 27.59 0.72
N ILE A 210 7.05 28.25 1.44
CA ILE A 210 8.42 28.50 0.99
C ILE A 210 9.23 27.22 1.12
N GLU A 211 9.18 26.59 2.28
CA GLU A 211 9.82 25.30 2.57
C GLU A 211 9.26 24.17 1.69
N ALA A 212 7.96 24.20 1.39
CA ALA A 212 7.34 23.26 0.46
C ALA A 212 7.87 23.42 -0.97
N TRP A 213 8.19 24.65 -1.40
CA TRP A 213 8.84 24.92 -2.68
C TRP A 213 10.23 24.29 -2.75
N GLU A 214 11.05 24.51 -1.73
CA GLU A 214 12.39 23.91 -1.64
C GLU A 214 12.33 22.37 -1.58
N ALA A 215 11.37 21.86 -0.83
CA ALA A 215 11.11 20.41 -0.76
C ALA A 215 10.69 19.84 -2.11
N ALA A 216 9.87 20.56 -2.90
CA ALA A 216 9.45 20.14 -4.23
C ALA A 216 10.63 20.09 -5.22
N ILE A 217 11.51 21.09 -5.19
CA ILE A 217 12.76 21.09 -5.97
C ILE A 217 13.62 19.88 -5.59
N ALA A 218 13.84 19.66 -4.32
CA ALA A 218 14.62 18.51 -3.83
C ALA A 218 13.97 17.18 -4.23
N GLY A 219 12.64 17.05 -4.15
CA GLY A 219 11.86 15.90 -4.59
C GLY A 219 11.99 15.65 -6.09
N TRP A 220 11.92 16.70 -6.90
CA TRP A 220 12.11 16.61 -8.36
C TRP A 220 13.48 16.04 -8.73
N VAL A 221 14.55 16.58 -8.11
CA VAL A 221 15.92 16.11 -8.34
C VAL A 221 16.09 14.66 -7.86
N ARG A 222 15.54 14.35 -6.68
CA ARG A 222 15.61 13.04 -6.04
C ARG A 222 14.79 11.98 -6.79
N ALA A 223 13.82 12.36 -7.61
CA ALA A 223 12.99 11.44 -8.38
C ALA A 223 13.80 10.42 -9.21
N ARG A 224 15.04 10.76 -9.60
CA ARG A 224 15.95 9.82 -10.27
C ARG A 224 16.23 8.55 -9.45
N LEU A 225 16.13 8.62 -8.13
CA LEU A 225 16.35 7.49 -7.22
C LEU A 225 15.10 6.61 -7.07
N ALA A 226 13.94 7.09 -7.50
CA ALA A 226 12.65 6.39 -7.35
C ALA A 226 12.42 5.28 -8.40
N GLY A 227 13.39 5.03 -9.28
CA GLY A 227 13.31 3.98 -10.28
C GLY A 227 12.05 4.06 -11.15
N PRO A 228 11.22 3.00 -11.21
CA PRO A 228 10.00 2.99 -12.03
C PRO A 228 8.98 4.07 -11.63
N LEU A 229 9.02 4.57 -10.40
CA LEU A 229 8.11 5.60 -9.89
C LEU A 229 8.56 7.03 -10.21
N SER A 230 9.74 7.21 -10.82
CA SER A 230 10.32 8.52 -11.11
C SER A 230 9.39 9.42 -11.93
N ALA A 231 8.80 8.89 -13.01
CA ALA A 231 7.91 9.66 -13.88
C ALA A 231 6.62 10.08 -13.16
N LYS A 232 6.03 9.16 -12.39
CA LYS A 232 4.84 9.44 -11.57
C LYS A 232 5.13 10.53 -10.53
N LEU A 233 6.21 10.37 -9.76
CA LEU A 233 6.60 11.35 -8.75
C LEU A 233 6.78 12.75 -9.34
N ARG A 234 7.44 12.87 -10.50
CA ARG A 234 7.60 14.15 -11.18
C ARG A 234 6.28 14.75 -11.63
N ALA A 235 5.38 13.96 -12.18
CA ALA A 235 4.05 14.43 -12.60
C ALA A 235 3.23 14.91 -11.39
N ASP A 236 3.25 14.18 -10.29
CA ASP A 236 2.53 14.54 -9.06
C ASP A 236 3.11 15.81 -8.42
N LEU A 237 4.44 15.95 -8.38
CA LEU A 237 5.10 17.16 -7.89
C LEU A 237 4.83 18.37 -8.81
N ASP A 238 4.87 18.20 -10.13
CA ASP A 238 4.54 19.27 -11.06
C ASP A 238 3.13 19.81 -10.83
N LYS A 239 2.16 18.91 -10.71
CA LYS A 239 0.78 19.26 -10.38
C LYS A 239 0.67 19.98 -9.04
N LEU A 240 1.30 19.44 -7.98
CA LEU A 240 1.28 20.03 -6.64
C LEU A 240 1.91 21.43 -6.61
N VAL A 241 2.99 21.65 -7.35
CA VAL A 241 3.64 22.97 -7.46
C VAL A 241 2.73 23.96 -8.19
N ILE A 242 2.21 23.58 -9.34
CA ILE A 242 1.41 24.48 -10.19
C ILE A 242 0.04 24.80 -9.56
N GLU A 243 -0.64 23.78 -9.04
CA GLU A 243 -2.02 23.92 -8.54
C GLU A 243 -2.10 24.24 -7.05
N GLY A 244 -1.00 24.06 -6.31
CA GLY A 244 -0.97 24.22 -4.85
C GLY A 244 0.04 25.23 -4.36
N ILE A 245 1.34 24.96 -4.48
CA ILE A 245 2.40 25.75 -3.83
C ILE A 245 2.48 27.16 -4.44
N ILE A 246 2.44 27.31 -5.77
CA ILE A 246 2.45 28.62 -6.42
C ILE A 246 1.26 29.48 -5.98
N PRO A 247 0.01 29.01 -6.03
CA PRO A 247 -1.12 29.76 -5.49
C PRO A 247 -0.98 30.17 -4.03
N ASP A 248 -0.44 29.29 -3.18
CA ASP A 248 -0.24 29.60 -1.75
C ASP A 248 0.79 30.73 -1.57
N ARG A 249 1.90 30.68 -2.29
CA ARG A 249 2.93 31.72 -2.28
C ARG A 249 2.41 33.06 -2.84
N VAL A 250 1.62 33.01 -3.90
CA VAL A 250 1.00 34.19 -4.51
C VAL A 250 -0.01 34.86 -3.56
N ARG A 251 -0.76 34.08 -2.78
CA ARG A 251 -1.67 34.63 -1.77
C ARG A 251 -0.96 35.42 -0.66
N SER A 252 0.30 35.08 -0.37
CA SER A 252 1.09 35.74 0.66
C SER A 252 1.65 37.12 0.26
N VAL A 253 1.58 37.47 -1.03
CA VAL A 253 2.05 38.79 -1.52
C VAL A 253 0.92 39.76 -1.73
N SER A 254 1.25 41.06 -1.82
CA SER A 254 0.28 42.13 -2.08
C SER A 254 -0.43 41.96 -3.44
N PRO A 255 -1.70 42.34 -3.57
CA PRO A 255 -2.50 42.10 -4.77
C PRO A 255 -1.88 42.61 -6.08
N ASP A 256 -1.22 43.75 -6.02
CA ASP A 256 -0.57 44.39 -7.18
C ASP A 256 0.63 43.59 -7.72
N ARG A 257 1.24 42.72 -6.88
CA ARG A 257 2.39 41.91 -7.24
C ARG A 257 2.06 40.47 -7.63
N ARG A 258 0.81 40.03 -7.43
CA ARG A 258 0.43 38.62 -7.58
C ARG A 258 0.68 38.07 -8.99
N THR A 259 0.26 38.77 -10.01
CA THR A 259 0.43 38.32 -11.40
C THR A 259 1.89 38.17 -11.79
N GLN A 260 2.73 39.13 -11.39
CA GLN A 260 4.17 39.04 -11.66
C GLN A 260 4.80 37.89 -10.86
N THR A 261 4.49 37.77 -9.56
CA THR A 261 5.01 36.69 -8.73
C THR A 261 4.60 35.31 -9.27
N GLU A 262 3.38 35.13 -9.73
CA GLU A 262 2.92 33.88 -10.35
C GLU A 262 3.72 33.52 -11.60
N SER A 263 3.92 34.51 -12.47
CA SER A 263 4.72 34.36 -13.69
C SER A 263 6.18 33.96 -13.38
N ASP A 264 6.78 34.65 -12.42
CA ASP A 264 8.17 34.42 -12.02
C ASP A 264 8.33 32.99 -11.44
N LEU A 265 7.45 32.57 -10.53
CA LEU A 265 7.49 31.23 -9.94
C LEU A 265 7.28 30.12 -10.97
N LYS A 266 6.36 30.30 -11.93
CA LYS A 266 6.20 29.36 -13.04
C LYS A 266 7.45 29.27 -13.91
N GLY A 267 8.09 30.41 -14.18
CA GLY A 267 9.37 30.47 -14.90
C GLY A 267 10.50 29.77 -14.16
N GLU A 268 10.66 30.05 -12.86
CA GLU A 268 11.66 29.36 -12.00
C GLU A 268 11.45 27.85 -12.00
N TRP A 269 10.20 27.40 -11.86
CA TRP A 269 9.87 25.98 -11.87
C TRP A 269 10.19 25.32 -13.22
N ALA A 270 9.90 25.98 -14.33
CA ALA A 270 10.26 25.51 -15.66
C ALA A 270 11.79 25.34 -15.82
N VAL A 271 12.57 26.28 -15.29
CA VAL A 271 14.05 26.20 -15.27
C VAL A 271 14.54 25.01 -14.44
N VAL A 272 13.93 24.74 -13.27
CA VAL A 272 14.26 23.58 -12.45
C VAL A 272 14.01 22.28 -13.22
N LYS A 273 12.83 22.17 -13.86
CA LYS A 273 12.46 20.98 -14.65
C LYS A 273 13.43 20.74 -15.81
N GLU A 274 13.81 21.78 -16.51
CA GLU A 274 14.75 21.68 -17.63
C GLU A 274 16.15 21.26 -17.18
N ARG A 275 16.64 21.88 -16.11
CA ARG A 275 17.99 21.61 -15.58
C ARG A 275 18.16 20.19 -15.03
N TRP A 276 17.08 19.61 -14.50
CA TRP A 276 17.09 18.33 -13.81
C TRP A 276 16.19 17.27 -14.48
N LYS A 277 16.16 17.26 -15.80
CA LYS A 277 15.46 16.24 -16.61
C LYS A 277 15.91 14.81 -16.30
#